data_2f19235833a392f2cb63c7d7b96d0a5b
#
_entry.id   2f19235833a392f2cb63c7d7b96d0a5b
#
_cell.length_a   1.000
_cell.length_b   1.000
_cell.length_c   1.000
_cell.angle_alpha   90.00
_cell.angle_beta   90.00
_cell.angle_gamma   90.00
#
_symmetry.space_group_name_H-M   'P 1'
#
loop_
_entity.id
_entity.type
_entity.pdbx_description
1 polymer ?
#
loop_
_entity_poly.entity_id
_entity_poly.type
_entity_poly.pdbx_seq_one_letter_code
_entity_poly.pdbx_strand_id
1 'polypeptide(L)'
;MNTESIYVAVPYEIHELATLGEMMMAQKIRKDVVWWLGSAKDDYKSALRLYEVGMHANALNLLHTSIEKALKAAILWSGKRYPRGAEGHKLNLLYGMVKPKLRLPERLEIAILDLTPLYLPSKYPDAAFGIPSKVYGREYSSKYIRKAGEIIRWVERKMSRR
;
A
#
# COMPACT_ATOMS: atom_id res chain seq x y z
N MET A 1 -8.13 32.59 -5.33
CA MET A 1 -7.28 31.43 -4.97
C MET A 1 -7.46 30.39 -6.07
N ASN A 2 -6.42 30.22 -6.89
CA ASN A 2 -6.45 29.30 -8.03
C ASN A 2 -6.36 27.87 -7.52
N THR A 3 -7.40 27.10 -7.74
CA THR A 3 -7.35 25.64 -7.65
C THR A 3 -6.68 25.12 -8.93
N GLU A 4 -5.37 25.03 -8.92
CA GLU A 4 -4.64 24.33 -9.97
C GLU A 4 -5.03 22.85 -9.94
N SER A 5 -5.73 22.44 -10.99
CA SER A 5 -6.05 21.06 -11.28
C SER A 5 -4.74 20.31 -11.51
N ILE A 6 -4.36 19.46 -10.55
CA ILE A 6 -3.22 18.56 -10.71
C ILE A 6 -3.64 17.51 -11.77
N TYR A 7 -3.34 17.80 -13.03
CA TYR A 7 -3.38 16.81 -14.08
C TYR A 7 -2.21 15.84 -13.86
N VAL A 8 -2.50 14.66 -13.32
CA VAL A 8 -1.54 13.55 -13.38
C VAL A 8 -1.48 13.14 -14.84
N ALA A 9 -0.38 13.43 -15.50
CA ALA A 9 -0.12 13.01 -16.87
C ALA A 9 -0.19 11.47 -16.92
N VAL A 10 -1.20 10.96 -17.61
CA VAL A 10 -1.26 9.54 -17.99
C VAL A 10 -0.16 9.32 -19.03
N PRO A 11 0.66 8.25 -18.94
CA PRO A 11 1.73 8.02 -19.91
C PRO A 11 1.20 8.09 -21.34
N TYR A 12 1.91 8.82 -22.18
CA TYR A 12 1.58 9.19 -23.57
C TYR A 12 1.19 8.00 -24.47
N GLU A 13 1.66 6.80 -24.16
CA GLU A 13 1.42 5.58 -24.94
C GLU A 13 -0.02 5.03 -24.85
N ILE A 14 -0.85 5.51 -23.94
CA ILE A 14 -2.26 5.07 -23.82
C ILE A 14 -3.18 5.85 -24.77
N HIS A 15 -2.72 6.98 -25.31
CA HIS A 15 -3.55 7.88 -26.12
C HIS A 15 -3.72 7.46 -27.59
N GLU A 16 -2.86 6.61 -28.13
CA GLU A 16 -2.89 6.34 -29.58
C GLU A 16 -3.80 5.18 -30.02
N LEU A 17 -4.26 4.31 -29.12
CA LEU A 17 -5.02 3.10 -29.49
C LEU A 17 -6.36 2.93 -28.81
N ALA A 18 -6.75 3.86 -27.94
CA ALA A 18 -8.01 3.74 -27.21
C ALA A 18 -9.20 4.26 -28.04
N THR A 19 -10.23 3.43 -28.22
CA THR A 19 -11.54 3.87 -28.71
C THR A 19 -12.18 4.86 -27.72
N LEU A 20 -13.14 5.67 -28.17
CA LEU A 20 -13.83 6.63 -27.30
C LEU A 20 -14.39 5.96 -26.01
N GLY A 21 -14.86 4.69 -26.12
CA GLY A 21 -15.33 3.88 -25.01
C GLY A 21 -14.19 3.48 -24.05
N GLU A 22 -13.02 3.13 -24.59
CA GLU A 22 -11.82 2.80 -23.81
C GLU A 22 -11.23 4.05 -23.15
N MET A 23 -11.28 5.21 -23.82
CA MET A 23 -10.92 6.51 -23.23
C MET A 23 -11.86 6.88 -22.08
N MET A 24 -13.17 6.68 -22.24
CA MET A 24 -14.14 6.91 -21.15
C MET A 24 -13.98 5.92 -20.02
N MET A 25 -13.54 4.69 -20.28
CA MET A 25 -13.20 3.69 -19.25
C MET A 25 -11.86 3.99 -18.59
N ALA A 26 -10.85 4.49 -19.33
CA ALA A 26 -9.56 4.93 -18.80
C ALA A 26 -9.71 6.21 -17.94
N GLN A 27 -10.60 7.13 -18.30
CA GLN A 27 -10.98 8.29 -17.48
C GLN A 27 -11.68 7.89 -16.17
N LYS A 28 -12.15 6.65 -16.05
CA LYS A 28 -12.83 6.10 -14.88
C LYS A 28 -11.89 5.38 -13.91
N ILE A 29 -10.56 5.58 -13.99
CA ILE A 29 -9.72 5.33 -12.83
C ILE A 29 -10.16 6.35 -11.80
N ARG A 30 -10.87 5.88 -10.79
CA ARG A 30 -11.39 6.73 -9.72
C ARG A 30 -10.22 7.50 -9.11
N LYS A 31 -10.37 8.80 -8.95
CA LYS A 31 -9.35 9.66 -8.34
C LYS A 31 -8.86 9.11 -7.01
N ASP A 32 -9.75 8.49 -6.24
CA ASP A 32 -9.42 7.85 -4.96
C ASP A 32 -8.42 6.68 -5.10
N VAL A 33 -8.46 5.91 -6.18
CA VAL A 33 -7.46 4.85 -6.44
C VAL A 33 -6.06 5.45 -6.57
N VAL A 34 -5.94 6.53 -7.35
CA VAL A 34 -4.67 7.24 -7.55
C VAL A 34 -4.16 7.84 -6.23
N TRP A 35 -5.04 8.45 -5.45
CA TRP A 35 -4.68 9.04 -4.15
C TRP A 35 -4.22 7.98 -3.15
N TRP A 36 -4.92 6.86 -3.05
CA TRP A 36 -4.53 5.77 -2.17
C TRP A 36 -3.18 5.17 -2.56
N LEU A 37 -2.94 4.92 -3.86
CA LEU A 37 -1.66 4.38 -4.32
C LEU A 37 -0.52 5.40 -4.16
N GLY A 38 -0.76 6.67 -4.48
CA GLY A 38 0.21 7.75 -4.26
C GLY A 38 0.60 7.86 -2.78
N SER A 39 -0.40 7.90 -1.90
CA SER A 39 -0.17 7.94 -0.44
C SER A 39 0.56 6.70 0.08
N ALA A 40 0.29 5.50 -0.48
CA ALA A 40 1.04 4.29 -0.14
C ALA A 40 2.54 4.42 -0.48
N LYS A 41 2.85 5.00 -1.64
CA LYS A 41 4.24 5.23 -2.10
C LYS A 41 4.96 6.25 -1.22
N ASP A 42 4.26 7.31 -0.78
CA ASP A 42 4.84 8.33 0.09
C ASP A 42 5.12 7.78 1.49
N ASP A 43 4.20 7.00 2.07
CA ASP A 43 4.44 6.32 3.34
C ASP A 43 5.63 5.35 3.24
N TYR A 44 5.76 4.61 2.14
CA TYR A 44 6.90 3.73 1.92
C TYR A 44 8.23 4.50 1.87
N LYS A 45 8.28 5.62 1.15
CA LYS A 45 9.48 6.49 1.12
C LYS A 45 9.82 7.01 2.52
N SER A 46 8.81 7.42 3.29
CA SER A 46 8.99 7.87 4.67
C SER A 46 9.48 6.74 5.56
N ALA A 47 8.97 5.51 5.39
CA ALA A 47 9.46 4.33 6.10
C ALA A 47 10.93 4.05 5.84
N LEU A 48 11.39 4.18 4.59
CA LEU A 48 12.81 4.05 4.23
C LEU A 48 13.67 5.07 4.98
N ARG A 49 13.26 6.34 5.03
CA ARG A 49 13.97 7.39 5.75
C ARG A 49 14.05 7.11 7.25
N LEU A 50 12.94 6.71 7.85
CA LEU A 50 12.92 6.33 9.27
C LEU A 50 13.83 5.13 9.56
N TYR A 51 13.85 4.16 8.67
CA TYR A 51 14.75 3.02 8.79
C TYR A 51 16.22 3.44 8.73
N GLU A 52 16.59 4.32 7.80
CA GLU A 52 17.97 4.83 7.64
C GLU A 52 18.46 5.56 8.89
N VAL A 53 17.62 6.33 9.57
CA VAL A 53 17.96 7.05 10.81
C VAL A 53 17.74 6.24 12.09
N GLY A 54 17.46 4.94 12.00
CA GLY A 54 17.36 4.05 13.15
C GLY A 54 16.00 4.04 13.86
N MET A 55 14.97 4.70 13.33
CA MET A 55 13.62 4.72 13.89
C MET A 55 12.81 3.49 13.43
N HIS A 56 13.28 2.30 13.82
CA HIS A 56 12.82 1.04 13.24
C HIS A 56 11.36 0.69 13.53
N ALA A 57 10.84 0.93 14.72
CA ALA A 57 9.44 0.71 15.04
C ALA A 57 8.51 1.63 14.23
N ASN A 58 8.89 2.90 14.09
CA ASN A 58 8.15 3.85 13.27
C ASN A 58 8.21 3.48 11.78
N ALA A 59 9.36 3.03 11.30
CA ALA A 59 9.50 2.51 9.94
C ALA A 59 8.55 1.32 9.71
N LEU A 60 8.54 0.35 10.62
CA LEU A 60 7.68 -0.82 10.56
C LEU A 60 6.19 -0.44 10.51
N ASN A 61 5.80 0.56 11.32
CA ASN A 61 4.44 1.08 11.30
C ASN A 61 4.06 1.67 9.93
N LEU A 62 4.92 2.49 9.34
CA LEU A 62 4.68 3.05 8.01
C LEU A 62 4.74 2.00 6.90
N LEU A 63 5.55 0.93 7.03
CA LEU A 63 5.51 -0.20 6.09
C LEU A 63 4.14 -0.87 6.11
N HIS A 64 3.59 -1.14 7.30
CA HIS A 64 2.24 -1.67 7.43
C HIS A 64 1.22 -0.74 6.75
N THR A 65 1.24 0.55 7.09
CA THR A 65 0.31 1.55 6.54
C THR A 65 0.45 1.71 5.03
N SER A 66 1.67 1.64 4.48
CA SER A 66 1.89 1.72 3.04
C SER A 66 1.28 0.54 2.28
N ILE A 67 1.43 -0.68 2.79
CA ILE A 67 0.80 -1.88 2.21
C ILE A 67 -0.72 -1.80 2.34
N GLU A 68 -1.24 -1.38 3.49
CA GLU A 68 -2.67 -1.16 3.72
C GLU A 68 -3.27 -0.25 2.66
N LYS A 69 -2.65 0.90 2.42
CA LYS A 69 -3.09 1.87 1.42
C LYS A 69 -3.02 1.32 0.00
N ALA A 70 -1.97 0.59 -0.35
CA ALA A 70 -1.85 -0.06 -1.66
C ALA A 70 -2.95 -1.12 -1.87
N LEU A 71 -3.27 -1.92 -0.87
CA LEU A 71 -4.35 -2.90 -0.93
C LEU A 71 -5.73 -2.22 -1.04
N LYS A 72 -5.95 -1.11 -0.33
CA LYS A 72 -7.19 -0.31 -0.48
C LYS A 72 -7.33 0.27 -1.88
N ALA A 73 -6.24 0.76 -2.49
CA ALA A 73 -6.24 1.16 -3.89
C ALA A 73 -6.66 0.01 -4.81
N ALA A 74 -6.11 -1.20 -4.60
CA ALA A 74 -6.46 -2.38 -5.39
C ALA A 74 -7.93 -2.80 -5.21
N ILE A 75 -8.46 -2.70 -3.98
CA ILE A 75 -9.88 -3.01 -3.70
C ILE A 75 -10.79 -2.04 -4.45
N LEU A 76 -10.51 -0.74 -4.39
CA LEU A 76 -11.26 0.29 -5.13
C LEU A 76 -11.15 0.09 -6.64
N TRP A 77 -9.93 -0.19 -7.15
CA TRP A 77 -9.71 -0.52 -8.57
C TRP A 77 -10.51 -1.75 -9.01
N SER A 78 -10.71 -2.72 -8.12
CA SER A 78 -11.54 -3.90 -8.39
C SER A 78 -13.06 -3.62 -8.39
N GLY A 79 -13.48 -2.39 -8.11
CA GLY A 79 -14.89 -1.98 -8.01
C GLY A 79 -15.54 -2.29 -6.65
N LYS A 80 -14.74 -2.74 -5.68
CA LYS A 80 -15.21 -3.07 -4.32
C LYS A 80 -14.98 -1.91 -3.35
N ARG A 81 -15.60 -1.99 -2.18
CA ARG A 81 -15.33 -1.10 -1.04
C ARG A 81 -14.51 -1.84 0.00
N TYR A 82 -13.51 -1.18 0.58
CA TYR A 82 -12.74 -1.73 1.69
C TYR A 82 -13.49 -1.57 3.02
N PRO A 83 -13.25 -2.45 4.00
CA PRO A 83 -13.88 -2.37 5.32
C PRO A 83 -13.36 -1.14 6.08
N ARG A 84 -14.19 -0.65 7.01
CA ARG A 84 -13.86 0.45 7.91
C ARG A 84 -13.55 -0.09 9.32
N GLY A 85 -13.11 0.81 10.21
CA GLY A 85 -12.77 0.45 11.58
C GLY A 85 -11.62 -0.53 11.67
N ALA A 86 -11.60 -1.38 12.69
CA ALA A 86 -10.51 -2.30 12.98
C ALA A 86 -10.19 -3.28 11.81
N GLU A 87 -11.19 -3.69 11.07
CA GLU A 87 -11.00 -4.57 9.91
C GLU A 87 -10.26 -3.88 8.75
N GLY A 88 -10.39 -2.57 8.64
CA GLY A 88 -9.70 -1.77 7.62
C GLY A 88 -8.19 -1.72 7.79
N HIS A 89 -7.64 -2.23 8.88
CA HIS A 89 -6.21 -2.30 9.16
C HIS A 89 -5.65 -3.73 9.10
N LYS A 90 -6.49 -4.73 8.86
CA LYS A 90 -6.06 -6.13 8.75
C LYS A 90 -5.58 -6.43 7.32
N LEU A 91 -4.27 -6.46 7.11
CA LEU A 91 -3.68 -6.65 5.78
C LEU A 91 -4.10 -7.97 5.14
N ASN A 92 -4.18 -9.05 5.91
CA ASN A 92 -4.63 -10.35 5.42
C ASN A 92 -6.09 -10.32 4.90
N LEU A 93 -6.97 -9.60 5.59
CA LEU A 93 -8.36 -9.42 5.16
C LEU A 93 -8.42 -8.59 3.86
N LEU A 94 -7.72 -7.45 3.83
CA LEU A 94 -7.66 -6.58 2.65
C LEU A 94 -7.10 -7.33 1.44
N TYR A 95 -6.01 -8.10 1.62
CA TYR A 95 -5.44 -8.90 0.55
C TYR A 95 -6.40 -10.00 0.08
N GLY A 96 -7.07 -10.70 0.99
CA GLY A 96 -8.08 -11.71 0.66
C GLY A 96 -9.15 -11.19 -0.31
N MET A 97 -9.57 -9.93 -0.17
CA MET A 97 -10.57 -9.32 -1.04
C MET A 97 -10.10 -9.15 -2.50
N VAL A 98 -8.81 -9.06 -2.74
CA VAL A 98 -8.20 -8.81 -4.06
C VAL A 98 -7.25 -9.91 -4.53
N LYS A 99 -7.03 -10.95 -3.71
CA LYS A 99 -6.14 -12.07 -4.02
C LYS A 99 -6.36 -12.66 -5.42
N PRO A 100 -7.60 -12.91 -5.89
CA PRO A 100 -7.82 -13.49 -7.22
C PRO A 100 -7.29 -12.61 -8.36
N LYS A 101 -7.28 -11.29 -8.18
CA LYS A 101 -6.79 -10.32 -9.17
C LYS A 101 -5.30 -10.04 -9.02
N LEU A 102 -4.81 -9.88 -7.80
CA LEU A 102 -3.41 -9.53 -7.54
C LEU A 102 -2.46 -10.70 -7.68
N ARG A 103 -2.80 -11.87 -7.13
CA ARG A 103 -1.98 -13.09 -7.16
C ARG A 103 -0.52 -12.81 -6.81
N LEU A 104 -0.28 -12.32 -5.58
CA LEU A 104 1.08 -12.11 -5.09
C LEU A 104 1.87 -13.42 -5.07
N PRO A 105 3.19 -13.39 -5.32
CA PRO A 105 4.06 -14.51 -5.00
C PRO A 105 3.97 -14.91 -3.52
N GLU A 106 4.07 -16.20 -3.22
CA GLU A 106 3.90 -16.77 -1.87
C GLU A 106 4.75 -16.02 -0.81
N ARG A 107 6.01 -15.71 -1.11
CA ARG A 107 6.90 -14.97 -0.20
C ARG A 107 6.38 -13.57 0.18
N LEU A 108 5.55 -12.95 -0.68
CA LEU A 108 4.92 -11.66 -0.41
C LEU A 108 3.58 -11.84 0.33
N GLU A 109 2.86 -12.93 0.07
CA GLU A 109 1.70 -13.32 0.88
C GLU A 109 2.10 -13.57 2.34
N ILE A 110 3.19 -14.31 2.55
CA ILE A 110 3.76 -14.54 3.89
C ILE A 110 4.10 -13.21 4.56
N ALA A 111 4.71 -12.26 3.85
CA ALA A 111 5.01 -10.94 4.41
C ALA A 111 3.75 -10.17 4.84
N ILE A 112 2.65 -10.29 4.11
CA ILE A 112 1.35 -9.72 4.50
C ILE A 112 0.84 -10.35 5.79
N LEU A 113 0.92 -11.69 5.92
CA LEU A 113 0.50 -12.39 7.14
C LEU A 113 1.34 -11.98 8.35
N ASP A 114 2.66 -11.90 8.18
CA ASP A 114 3.59 -11.51 9.24
C ASP A 114 3.38 -10.06 9.71
N LEU A 115 3.07 -9.15 8.77
CA LEU A 115 2.87 -7.73 9.08
C LEU A 115 1.48 -7.44 9.63
N THR A 116 0.48 -8.28 9.36
CA THR A 116 -0.91 -8.05 9.81
C THR A 116 -1.02 -7.77 11.31
N PRO A 117 -0.41 -8.55 12.23
CA PRO A 117 -0.53 -8.33 13.66
C PRO A 117 0.26 -7.12 14.17
N LEU A 118 1.11 -6.50 13.36
CA LEU A 118 2.04 -5.45 13.81
C LEU A 118 1.42 -4.04 13.81
N TYR A 119 0.16 -3.90 13.40
CA TYR A 119 -0.50 -2.59 13.37
C TYR A 119 -0.49 -1.85 14.71
N LEU A 120 -0.91 -2.52 15.78
CA LEU A 120 -0.92 -1.94 17.12
C LEU A 120 0.44 -2.03 17.82
N PRO A 121 1.14 -3.18 17.83
CA PRO A 121 2.41 -3.32 18.54
C PRO A 121 3.52 -2.39 18.06
N SER A 122 3.53 -2.00 16.80
CA SER A 122 4.51 -1.02 16.30
C SER A 122 4.29 0.41 16.80
N LYS A 123 3.14 0.68 17.42
CA LYS A 123 2.72 2.02 17.89
C LYS A 123 2.62 2.13 19.40
N TYR A 124 2.04 1.11 20.05
CA TYR A 124 1.56 1.20 21.42
C TYR A 124 2.30 0.25 22.35
N PRO A 125 2.77 0.77 23.52
CA PRO A 125 3.56 -0.02 24.46
C PRO A 125 2.81 -1.21 25.08
N ASP A 126 1.52 -1.05 25.34
CA ASP A 126 0.66 -2.11 25.86
C ASP A 126 0.50 -3.27 24.89
N ALA A 127 0.32 -2.96 23.60
CA ALA A 127 0.25 -3.97 22.54
C ALA A 127 1.61 -4.62 22.25
N ALA A 128 2.71 -3.89 22.44
CA ALA A 128 4.09 -4.39 22.25
C ALA A 128 4.62 -5.14 23.46
N PHE A 129 3.95 -5.09 24.61
CA PHE A 129 4.47 -5.53 25.91
C PHE A 129 5.83 -4.89 26.25
N GLY A 130 6.02 -3.62 25.86
CA GLY A 130 7.24 -2.86 26.05
C GLY A 130 7.29 -1.62 25.17
N ILE A 131 8.41 -0.90 25.23
CA ILE A 131 8.61 0.28 24.37
C ILE A 131 8.85 -0.20 22.93
N PRO A 132 7.98 0.15 21.94
CA PRO A 132 8.09 -0.37 20.58
C PRO A 132 9.47 -0.25 19.95
N SER A 133 10.18 0.87 20.17
CA SER A 133 11.55 1.08 19.67
C SER A 133 12.59 0.16 20.27
N LYS A 134 12.31 -0.46 21.43
CA LYS A 134 13.18 -1.46 22.07
C LYS A 134 12.83 -2.88 21.65
N VAL A 135 11.56 -3.11 21.29
CA VAL A 135 11.07 -4.43 20.83
C VAL A 135 11.39 -4.65 19.36
N TYR A 136 11.18 -3.65 18.52
CA TYR A 136 11.34 -3.73 17.05
C TYR A 136 12.60 -3.00 16.59
N GLY A 137 13.71 -3.72 16.59
CA GLY A 137 15.00 -3.19 16.13
C GLY A 137 15.21 -3.33 14.61
N ARG A 138 16.46 -3.01 14.20
CA ARG A 138 16.90 -3.02 12.80
C ARG A 138 16.69 -4.38 12.13
N GLU A 139 17.09 -5.45 12.79
CA GLU A 139 16.99 -6.80 12.23
C GLU A 139 15.55 -7.17 11.89
N TYR A 140 14.62 -6.82 12.78
CA TYR A 140 13.21 -7.10 12.58
C TYR A 140 12.65 -6.31 11.38
N SER A 141 12.85 -5.00 11.34
CA SER A 141 12.31 -4.13 10.29
C SER A 141 12.95 -4.39 8.92
N SER A 142 14.24 -4.76 8.87
CA SER A 142 14.94 -5.06 7.62
C SER A 142 14.28 -6.17 6.79
N LYS A 143 13.66 -7.14 7.46
CA LYS A 143 12.96 -8.26 6.82
C LYS A 143 11.83 -7.79 5.89
N TYR A 144 11.23 -6.65 6.19
CA TYR A 144 10.00 -6.19 5.53
C TYR A 144 10.21 -4.99 4.61
N ILE A 145 11.30 -4.23 4.76
CA ILE A 145 11.58 -3.04 3.93
C ILE A 145 11.44 -3.35 2.43
N ARG A 146 12.20 -4.33 1.94
CA ARG A 146 12.18 -4.69 0.52
C ARG A 146 10.85 -5.31 0.10
N LYS A 147 10.30 -6.21 0.93
CA LYS A 147 9.03 -6.90 0.65
C LYS A 147 7.86 -5.92 0.51
N ALA A 148 7.78 -4.90 1.36
CA ALA A 148 6.76 -3.87 1.26
C ALA A 148 6.83 -3.10 -0.07
N GLY A 149 8.03 -2.68 -0.47
CA GLY A 149 8.23 -2.02 -1.76
C GLY A 149 7.87 -2.92 -2.95
N GLU A 150 8.16 -4.23 -2.87
CA GLU A 150 7.78 -5.19 -3.89
C GLU A 150 6.26 -5.36 -3.97
N ILE A 151 5.56 -5.43 -2.83
CA ILE A 151 4.09 -5.51 -2.79
C ILE A 151 3.47 -4.28 -3.47
N ILE A 152 3.92 -3.06 -3.12
CA ILE A 152 3.40 -1.83 -3.69
C ILE A 152 3.60 -1.79 -5.21
N ARG A 153 4.82 -2.12 -5.69
CA ARG A 153 5.11 -2.19 -7.13
C ARG A 153 4.31 -3.28 -7.83
N TRP A 154 4.05 -4.41 -7.17
CA TRP A 154 3.22 -5.46 -7.73
C TRP A 154 1.77 -4.99 -7.91
N VAL A 155 1.19 -4.35 -6.91
CA VAL A 155 -0.15 -3.75 -6.97
C VAL A 155 -0.22 -2.76 -8.13
N GLU A 156 0.73 -1.83 -8.22
CA GLU A 156 0.79 -0.83 -9.27
C GLU A 156 0.83 -1.47 -10.67
N ARG A 157 1.73 -2.44 -10.88
CA ARG A 157 1.83 -3.14 -12.17
C ARG A 157 0.57 -3.90 -12.55
N LYS A 158 -0.11 -4.53 -11.59
CA LYS A 158 -1.36 -5.25 -11.85
C LYS A 158 -2.50 -4.31 -12.22
N MET A 159 -2.54 -3.13 -11.62
CA MET A 159 -3.54 -2.12 -11.92
C MET A 159 -3.28 -1.41 -13.26
N SER A 160 -2.03 -1.36 -13.71
CA SER A 160 -1.63 -0.77 -14.99
C SER A 160 -1.78 -1.73 -16.19
N ARG A 161 -1.87 -3.04 -15.94
CA ARG A 161 -2.07 -4.04 -17.00
C ARG A 161 -3.57 -4.31 -17.13
N ARG A 162 -4.14 -3.83 -18.22
CA ARG A 162 -5.47 -4.24 -18.71
C ARG A 162 -5.32 -5.17 -19.90
#